data_74754188755d3968bf3faa156cdd232a
#
_entry.id   74754188755d3968bf3faa156cdd232a
#
_cell.length_a   1.000
_cell.length_b   1.000
_cell.length_c   1.000
_cell.angle_alpha   90.00
_cell.angle_beta   90.00
_cell.angle_gamma   90.00
#
_symmetry.space_group_name_H-M   'P 1'
#
loop_
_entity.id
_entity.type
_entity.pdbx_description
1 polymer ?
#
loop_
_entity_poly.entity_id
_entity_poly.type
_entity_poly.pdbx_seq_one_letter_code
_entity_poly.pdbx_strand_id
1 'polypeptide(L)'
;MSKKFICPVCGYVYEGEEMPEKCPICGKQMQEVKEDIKTWAAEHIVGVAKDAPEDIKADLRMNYEGECKEVGMYLAMARVAHREGFPEVGLYWEKAAWEEAEHAAKFAELLGEVVTDSTAENLKMRVDAEYGATAGKTDLAKRAKALNLDAIHDTVHEMARDEARHGKALEGLLNRYFKK
;
A
#
# COMPACT_ATOMS: atom_id res chain seq x y z
N MET A 1 -19.66 13.36 -29.58
CA MET A 1 -18.34 13.76 -29.01
C MET A 1 -18.29 13.20 -27.60
N SER A 2 -17.24 12.43 -27.25
CA SER A 2 -17.12 11.91 -25.89
C SER A 2 -16.87 13.06 -24.93
N LYS A 3 -17.53 13.02 -23.80
CA LYS A 3 -17.40 13.95 -22.69
C LYS A 3 -16.58 13.28 -21.61
N LYS A 4 -15.88 14.09 -20.78
CA LYS A 4 -15.18 13.61 -19.60
C LYS A 4 -15.99 13.89 -18.36
N PHE A 5 -16.05 12.92 -17.47
CA PHE A 5 -16.72 13.02 -16.17
C PHE A 5 -15.74 12.61 -15.08
N ILE A 6 -15.68 13.36 -13.98
CA ILE A 6 -14.82 13.09 -12.85
C ILE A 6 -15.62 12.81 -11.59
N CYS A 7 -15.17 11.87 -10.79
CA CYS A 7 -15.69 11.67 -9.46
C CYS A 7 -15.00 12.63 -8.49
N PRO A 8 -15.71 13.59 -7.86
CA PRO A 8 -15.10 14.57 -6.96
C PRO A 8 -14.59 13.95 -5.65
N VAL A 9 -14.89 12.67 -5.40
CA VAL A 9 -14.53 11.98 -4.16
C VAL A 9 -13.28 11.12 -4.32
N CYS A 10 -13.16 10.34 -5.42
CA CYS A 10 -12.03 9.44 -5.63
C CYS A 10 -11.15 9.80 -6.83
N GLY A 11 -11.48 10.87 -7.56
CA GLY A 11 -10.70 11.32 -8.71
C GLY A 11 -10.89 10.49 -10.00
N TYR A 12 -11.66 9.41 -9.97
CA TYR A 12 -11.87 8.56 -11.14
C TYR A 12 -12.45 9.36 -12.32
N VAL A 13 -11.84 9.22 -13.49
CA VAL A 13 -12.27 9.86 -14.73
C VAL A 13 -12.92 8.83 -15.66
N TYR A 14 -14.09 9.17 -16.18
CA TYR A 14 -14.81 8.39 -17.18
C TYR A 14 -14.98 9.21 -18.45
N GLU A 15 -14.74 8.60 -19.60
CA GLU A 15 -14.98 9.19 -20.92
C GLU A 15 -16.11 8.45 -21.61
N GLY A 16 -17.16 9.19 -22.00
CA GLY A 16 -18.33 8.63 -22.66
C GLY A 16 -19.28 9.71 -23.14
N GLU A 17 -20.36 9.33 -23.86
CA GLU A 17 -21.37 10.27 -24.36
C GLU A 17 -22.30 10.74 -23.24
N GLU A 18 -22.56 9.89 -22.26
CA GLU A 18 -23.44 10.15 -21.11
C GLU A 18 -22.72 9.93 -19.79
N MET A 19 -23.09 10.74 -18.81
CA MET A 19 -22.56 10.64 -17.45
C MET A 19 -23.07 9.36 -16.76
N PRO A 20 -22.18 8.52 -16.20
CA PRO A 20 -22.60 7.39 -15.39
C PRO A 20 -23.45 7.86 -14.20
N GLU A 21 -24.49 7.12 -13.86
CA GLU A 21 -25.37 7.43 -12.73
C GLU A 21 -24.58 7.49 -11.42
N LYS A 22 -23.55 6.66 -11.31
CA LYS A 22 -22.63 6.60 -10.16
C LYS A 22 -21.22 6.25 -10.62
N CYS A 23 -20.24 6.75 -9.88
CA CYS A 23 -18.84 6.36 -10.06
C CYS A 23 -18.67 4.84 -9.87
N PRO A 24 -18.09 4.11 -10.85
CA PRO A 24 -17.94 2.66 -10.77
C PRO A 24 -16.96 2.24 -9.65
N ILE A 25 -16.11 3.14 -9.17
CA ILE A 25 -15.12 2.86 -8.14
C ILE A 25 -15.69 3.07 -6.73
N CYS A 26 -16.34 4.19 -6.46
CA CYS A 26 -16.76 4.54 -5.10
C CYS A 26 -18.26 4.75 -4.93
N GLY A 27 -19.07 4.56 -6.00
CA GLY A 27 -20.51 4.67 -5.97
C GLY A 27 -21.06 6.10 -5.82
N LYS A 28 -20.20 7.14 -5.86
CA LYS A 28 -20.60 8.55 -5.71
C LYS A 28 -21.02 9.16 -7.02
N GLN A 29 -21.73 10.27 -6.94
CA GLN A 29 -22.15 11.04 -8.10
C GLN A 29 -20.94 11.61 -8.84
N MET A 30 -20.92 11.50 -10.17
CA MET A 30 -19.91 12.09 -11.03
C MET A 30 -20.29 13.50 -11.45
N GLN A 31 -19.33 14.27 -11.91
CA GLN A 31 -19.52 15.62 -12.42
C GLN A 31 -18.96 15.72 -13.84
N GLU A 32 -19.64 16.44 -14.71
CA GLU A 32 -19.12 16.74 -16.05
C GLU A 32 -17.92 17.69 -15.91
N VAL A 33 -16.82 17.31 -16.54
CA VAL A 33 -15.63 18.13 -16.64
C VAL A 33 -15.90 19.19 -17.71
N LYS A 34 -16.10 20.45 -17.30
CA LYS A 34 -16.11 21.58 -18.22
C LYS A 34 -14.66 21.88 -18.64
N GLU A 35 -14.46 22.23 -19.90
CA GLU A 35 -13.18 22.27 -20.65
C GLU A 35 -11.98 23.03 -20.04
N ASP A 36 -12.04 23.52 -18.82
CA ASP A 36 -10.97 24.29 -18.15
C ASP A 36 -10.13 23.49 -17.15
N ILE A 37 -10.16 22.12 -17.16
CA ILE A 37 -9.24 21.37 -16.33
C ILE A 37 -7.85 21.46 -16.98
N LYS A 38 -6.97 22.22 -16.30
CA LYS A 38 -5.55 22.23 -16.63
C LYS A 38 -5.03 20.79 -16.51
N THR A 39 -4.72 20.19 -17.65
CA THR A 39 -3.98 18.94 -17.69
C THR A 39 -2.51 19.24 -17.40
N TRP A 40 -1.91 18.47 -16.52
CA TRP A 40 -0.49 18.57 -16.26
C TRP A 40 0.30 18.08 -17.48
N ALA A 41 1.39 18.75 -17.83
CA ALA A 41 2.27 18.35 -18.94
C ALA A 41 2.93 16.99 -18.73
N ALA A 42 3.06 16.55 -17.48
CA ALA A 42 3.47 15.23 -17.07
C ALA A 42 2.51 14.69 -16.02
N GLU A 43 1.92 13.55 -16.29
CA GLU A 43 1.04 12.85 -15.35
C GLU A 43 1.84 11.78 -14.60
N HIS A 44 1.55 11.63 -13.32
CA HIS A 44 2.07 10.53 -12.51
C HIS A 44 1.04 9.39 -12.58
N ILE A 45 1.42 8.30 -13.24
CA ILE A 45 0.52 7.19 -13.54
C ILE A 45 1.04 5.93 -12.86
N VAL A 46 0.19 5.25 -12.10
CA VAL A 46 0.47 3.91 -11.57
C VAL A 46 0.33 2.87 -12.69
N GLY A 47 1.29 1.94 -12.77
CA GLY A 47 1.27 0.86 -13.74
C GLY A 47 1.87 1.21 -15.10
N VAL A 48 2.83 2.13 -15.16
CA VAL A 48 3.56 2.48 -16.39
C VAL A 48 4.19 1.24 -17.05
N ALA A 49 4.63 0.27 -16.26
CA ALA A 49 5.22 -0.97 -16.75
C ALA A 49 4.20 -2.03 -17.21
N LYS A 50 2.91 -1.73 -17.22
CA LYS A 50 1.85 -2.70 -17.56
C LYS A 50 2.08 -3.40 -18.90
N ASP A 51 2.49 -2.64 -19.90
CA ASP A 51 2.72 -3.11 -21.27
C ASP A 51 4.21 -3.41 -21.56
N ALA A 52 5.07 -3.39 -20.54
CA ALA A 52 6.48 -3.73 -20.68
C ALA A 52 6.67 -5.25 -20.94
N PRO A 53 7.79 -5.65 -21.59
CA PRO A 53 8.16 -7.05 -21.73
C PRO A 53 8.19 -7.79 -20.38
N GLU A 54 7.84 -9.08 -20.38
CA GLU A 54 7.69 -9.83 -19.13
C GLU A 54 9.00 -10.01 -18.36
N ASP A 55 10.13 -10.09 -19.04
CA ASP A 55 11.47 -10.13 -18.43
C ASP A 55 11.74 -8.84 -17.64
N ILE A 56 11.41 -7.67 -18.20
CA ILE A 56 11.53 -6.37 -17.50
C ILE A 56 10.60 -6.32 -16.27
N LYS A 57 9.36 -6.77 -16.40
CA LYS A 57 8.43 -6.83 -15.24
C LYS A 57 8.91 -7.79 -14.16
N ALA A 58 9.50 -8.93 -14.56
CA ALA A 58 10.09 -9.88 -13.62
C ALA A 58 11.25 -9.25 -12.83
N ASP A 59 12.12 -8.50 -13.48
CA ASP A 59 13.21 -7.78 -12.82
C ASP A 59 12.67 -6.68 -11.90
N LEU A 60 11.63 -5.93 -12.31
CA LEU A 60 10.99 -4.93 -11.44
C LEU A 60 10.37 -5.56 -10.18
N ARG A 61 9.70 -6.72 -10.31
CA ARG A 61 9.15 -7.46 -9.16
C ARG A 61 10.25 -7.95 -8.22
N MET A 62 11.33 -8.49 -8.77
CA MET A 62 12.47 -8.95 -7.99
C MET A 62 13.11 -7.81 -7.20
N ASN A 63 13.31 -6.65 -7.83
CA ASN A 63 13.82 -5.45 -7.14
C ASN A 63 12.82 -4.98 -6.07
N TYR A 64 11.53 -4.86 -6.39
CA TYR A 64 10.50 -4.50 -5.41
C TYR A 64 10.54 -5.39 -4.16
N GLU A 65 10.63 -6.71 -4.34
CA GLU A 65 10.74 -7.66 -3.22
C GLU A 65 12.05 -7.50 -2.43
N GLY A 66 13.15 -7.22 -3.13
CA GLY A 66 14.45 -6.94 -2.53
C GLY A 66 14.37 -5.75 -1.58
N GLU A 67 13.95 -4.61 -2.10
CA GLU A 67 13.80 -3.35 -1.34
C GLU A 67 12.87 -3.51 -0.13
N CYS A 68 11.73 -4.18 -0.29
CA CYS A 68 10.81 -4.47 0.82
C CYS A 68 11.49 -5.28 1.94
N LYS A 69 12.34 -6.24 1.59
CA LYS A 69 13.10 -7.06 2.56
C LYS A 69 14.18 -6.23 3.25
N GLU A 70 14.87 -5.36 2.51
CA GLU A 70 15.93 -4.51 3.04
C GLU A 70 15.43 -3.50 4.05
N VAL A 71 14.23 -2.95 3.90
CA VAL A 71 13.59 -2.11 4.92
C VAL A 71 13.59 -2.79 6.30
N GLY A 72 13.04 -4.01 6.37
CA GLY A 72 12.96 -4.76 7.62
C GLY A 72 14.34 -5.18 8.16
N MET A 73 15.22 -5.59 7.27
CA MET A 73 16.59 -6.01 7.59
C MET A 73 17.40 -4.86 8.18
N TYR A 74 17.39 -3.68 7.53
CA TYR A 74 18.14 -2.51 8.00
C TYR A 74 17.62 -1.98 9.34
N LEU A 75 16.30 -1.94 9.55
CA LEU A 75 15.74 -1.60 10.85
C LEU A 75 16.15 -2.60 11.95
N ALA A 76 16.25 -3.89 11.64
CA ALA A 76 16.75 -4.89 12.58
C ALA A 76 18.24 -4.70 12.89
N MET A 77 19.07 -4.42 11.87
CA MET A 77 20.49 -4.09 12.02
C MET A 77 20.71 -2.83 12.85
N ALA A 78 19.88 -1.80 12.65
CA ALA A 78 19.90 -0.58 13.47
C ALA A 78 19.69 -0.88 14.96
N ARG A 79 18.71 -1.73 15.29
CA ARG A 79 18.46 -2.15 16.68
C ARG A 79 19.64 -2.91 17.28
N VAL A 80 20.35 -3.73 16.50
CA VAL A 80 21.59 -4.40 16.95
C VAL A 80 22.66 -3.36 17.24
N ALA A 81 22.94 -2.45 16.31
CA ALA A 81 23.95 -1.42 16.47
C ALA A 81 23.70 -0.54 17.71
N HIS A 82 22.45 -0.14 17.95
CA HIS A 82 22.09 0.62 19.15
C HIS A 82 22.36 -0.16 20.45
N ARG A 83 22.02 -1.47 20.49
CA ARG A 83 22.29 -2.32 21.67
C ARG A 83 23.78 -2.54 21.92
N GLU A 84 24.59 -2.55 20.88
CA GLU A 84 26.04 -2.69 20.96
C GLU A 84 26.77 -1.37 21.28
N GLY A 85 26.04 -0.24 21.30
CA GLY A 85 26.61 1.07 21.63
C GLY A 85 27.20 1.80 20.41
N PHE A 86 26.76 1.47 19.21
CA PHE A 86 27.14 2.15 17.94
C PHE A 86 25.99 3.00 17.37
N PRO A 87 25.57 4.08 18.05
CA PRO A 87 24.39 4.82 17.66
C PRO A 87 24.51 5.46 16.27
N GLU A 88 25.68 5.88 15.85
CA GLU A 88 25.90 6.47 14.52
C GLU A 88 25.65 5.45 13.41
N VAL A 89 26.05 4.19 13.60
CA VAL A 89 25.76 3.08 12.68
C VAL A 89 24.26 2.78 12.66
N GLY A 90 23.62 2.76 13.83
CA GLY A 90 22.18 2.55 13.96
C GLY A 90 21.39 3.61 13.21
N LEU A 91 21.69 4.89 13.40
CA LEU A 91 21.04 6.00 12.70
C LEU A 91 21.24 5.94 11.18
N TYR A 92 22.41 5.50 10.71
CA TYR A 92 22.63 5.32 9.27
C TYR A 92 21.74 4.21 8.71
N TRP A 93 21.63 3.06 9.40
CA TRP A 93 20.73 1.97 9.00
C TRP A 93 19.27 2.40 8.97
N GLU A 94 18.81 3.17 9.96
CA GLU A 94 17.44 3.70 9.98
C GLU A 94 17.18 4.61 8.78
N LYS A 95 18.15 5.48 8.45
CA LYS A 95 18.05 6.35 7.27
C LYS A 95 18.00 5.52 5.99
N ALA A 96 18.90 4.55 5.81
CA ALA A 96 18.93 3.69 4.64
C ALA A 96 17.61 2.92 4.48
N ALA A 97 17.03 2.39 5.55
CA ALA A 97 15.74 1.71 5.51
C ALA A 97 14.61 2.57 4.91
N TRP A 98 14.61 3.88 5.16
CA TRP A 98 13.64 4.80 4.53
C TRP A 98 13.95 5.07 3.06
N GLU A 99 15.21 5.08 2.66
CA GLU A 99 15.60 5.17 1.26
C GLU A 99 15.14 3.94 0.47
N GLU A 100 15.31 2.72 1.04
CA GLU A 100 14.79 1.48 0.43
C GLU A 100 13.25 1.43 0.40
N ALA A 101 12.58 2.00 1.38
CA ALA A 101 11.11 2.12 1.34
C ALA A 101 10.64 3.01 0.18
N GLU A 102 11.35 4.10 -0.13
CA GLU A 102 11.10 4.95 -1.29
C GLU A 102 11.38 4.23 -2.62
N HIS A 103 12.43 3.40 -2.69
CA HIS A 103 12.71 2.58 -3.86
C HIS A 103 11.61 1.55 -4.08
N ALA A 104 11.20 0.83 -3.03
CA ALA A 104 10.08 -0.11 -3.09
C ALA A 104 8.79 0.57 -3.56
N ALA A 105 8.47 1.77 -3.06
CA ALA A 105 7.29 2.51 -3.48
C ALA A 105 7.33 2.83 -4.98
N LYS A 106 8.48 3.26 -5.51
CA LYS A 106 8.64 3.54 -6.94
C LYS A 106 8.47 2.30 -7.81
N PHE A 107 9.03 1.15 -7.42
CA PHE A 107 8.82 -0.11 -8.13
C PHE A 107 7.36 -0.55 -8.07
N ALA A 108 6.68 -0.39 -6.92
CA ALA A 108 5.25 -0.68 -6.78
C ALA A 108 4.39 0.18 -7.72
N GLU A 109 4.69 1.47 -7.83
CA GLU A 109 4.01 2.40 -8.73
C GLU A 109 4.26 2.06 -10.21
N LEU A 110 5.50 1.72 -10.58
CA LEU A 110 5.81 1.30 -11.95
C LEU A 110 5.03 0.05 -12.35
N LEU A 111 4.94 -0.94 -11.47
CA LEU A 111 4.24 -2.19 -11.71
C LEU A 111 2.72 -2.03 -11.70
N GLY A 112 2.16 -1.27 -10.75
CA GLY A 112 0.71 -1.14 -10.56
C GLY A 112 0.02 -2.44 -10.14
N GLU A 113 0.76 -3.38 -9.55
CA GLU A 113 0.25 -4.70 -9.15
C GLU A 113 -0.25 -4.74 -7.70
N VAL A 114 0.37 -3.94 -6.82
CA VAL A 114 0.06 -3.88 -5.38
C VAL A 114 -0.55 -2.55 -4.96
N VAL A 115 -0.61 -1.60 -5.84
CA VAL A 115 -1.19 -0.26 -5.67
C VAL A 115 -1.94 0.14 -6.93
N THR A 116 -3.00 0.93 -6.77
CA THR A 116 -3.81 1.48 -7.88
C THR A 116 -3.90 2.99 -7.77
N ASP A 117 -4.35 3.67 -8.84
CA ASP A 117 -4.64 5.11 -8.83
C ASP A 117 -5.90 5.47 -8.01
N SER A 118 -6.55 4.50 -7.36
CA SER A 118 -7.76 4.70 -6.58
C SER A 118 -7.51 4.51 -5.08
N THR A 119 -7.57 5.59 -4.32
CA THR A 119 -7.51 5.55 -2.85
C THR A 119 -8.58 4.62 -2.27
N ALA A 120 -9.80 4.61 -2.84
CA ALA A 120 -10.88 3.75 -2.36
C ALA A 120 -10.56 2.26 -2.55
N GLU A 121 -9.99 1.89 -3.70
CA GLU A 121 -9.57 0.53 -3.98
C GLU A 121 -8.39 0.10 -3.10
N ASN A 122 -7.38 0.96 -2.98
CA ASN A 122 -6.22 0.71 -2.13
C ASN A 122 -6.65 0.47 -0.67
N LEU A 123 -7.56 1.29 -0.13
CA LEU A 123 -8.12 1.10 1.21
C LEU A 123 -8.85 -0.24 1.33
N LYS A 124 -9.70 -0.59 0.37
CA LYS A 124 -10.46 -1.85 0.37
C LYS A 124 -9.54 -3.07 0.38
N MET A 125 -8.57 -3.10 -0.55
CA MET A 125 -7.60 -4.19 -0.62
C MET A 125 -6.82 -4.34 0.69
N ARG A 126 -6.43 -3.23 1.31
CA ARG A 126 -5.67 -3.28 2.56
C ARG A 126 -6.51 -3.73 3.74
N VAL A 127 -7.78 -3.32 3.85
CA VAL A 127 -8.70 -3.82 4.91
C VAL A 127 -8.77 -5.36 4.88
N ASP A 128 -8.97 -5.94 3.68
CA ASP A 128 -9.05 -7.39 3.52
C ASP A 128 -7.72 -8.08 3.87
N ALA A 129 -6.59 -7.49 3.46
CA ALA A 129 -5.26 -8.02 3.76
C ALA A 129 -4.92 -7.95 5.25
N GLU A 130 -5.24 -6.86 5.95
CA GLU A 130 -5.02 -6.73 7.39
C GLU A 130 -5.87 -7.72 8.19
N TYR A 131 -7.09 -8.00 7.73
CA TYR A 131 -7.94 -9.04 8.32
C TYR A 131 -7.26 -10.42 8.23
N GLY A 132 -6.75 -10.79 7.06
CA GLY A 132 -6.00 -12.04 6.85
C GLY A 132 -4.71 -12.09 7.67
N ALA A 133 -3.94 -10.99 7.69
CA ALA A 133 -2.70 -10.87 8.46
C ALA A 133 -2.94 -11.05 9.97
N THR A 134 -4.02 -10.46 10.51
CA THR A 134 -4.44 -10.62 11.90
C THR A 134 -4.70 -12.10 12.21
N ALA A 135 -5.47 -12.80 11.37
CA ALA A 135 -5.80 -14.20 11.56
C ALA A 135 -4.55 -15.09 11.51
N GLY A 136 -3.68 -14.90 10.50
CA GLY A 136 -2.47 -15.69 10.33
C GLY A 136 -1.46 -15.51 11.49
N LYS A 137 -1.22 -14.26 11.91
CA LYS A 137 -0.35 -13.98 13.07
C LYS A 137 -0.93 -14.52 14.37
N THR A 138 -2.25 -14.44 14.56
CA THR A 138 -2.92 -15.02 15.74
C THR A 138 -2.74 -16.54 15.79
N ASP A 139 -2.88 -17.24 14.66
CA ASP A 139 -2.65 -18.68 14.58
C ASP A 139 -1.19 -19.04 14.89
N LEU A 140 -0.24 -18.33 14.29
CA LEU A 140 1.18 -18.52 14.57
C LEU A 140 1.50 -18.33 16.07
N ALA A 141 0.97 -17.27 16.69
CA ALA A 141 1.16 -17.02 18.11
C ALA A 141 0.62 -18.17 18.98
N LYS A 142 -0.58 -18.70 18.68
CA LYS A 142 -1.15 -19.86 19.37
C LYS A 142 -0.26 -21.10 19.26
N ARG A 143 0.26 -21.39 18.07
CA ARG A 143 1.16 -22.54 17.86
C ARG A 143 2.47 -22.35 18.61
N ALA A 144 3.05 -21.15 18.61
CA ALA A 144 4.25 -20.84 19.39
C ALA A 144 4.02 -21.06 20.90
N LYS A 145 2.86 -20.61 21.43
CA LYS A 145 2.50 -20.82 22.83
C LYS A 145 2.40 -22.30 23.18
N ALA A 146 1.76 -23.10 22.32
CA ALA A 146 1.64 -24.55 22.54
C ALA A 146 3.00 -25.28 22.59
N LEU A 147 4.05 -24.67 22.01
CA LEU A 147 5.42 -25.17 22.03
C LEU A 147 6.29 -24.52 23.12
N ASN A 148 5.72 -23.74 24.03
CA ASN A 148 6.43 -22.95 25.05
C ASN A 148 7.47 -21.97 24.48
N LEU A 149 7.25 -21.44 23.29
CA LEU A 149 8.09 -20.42 22.63
C LEU A 149 7.55 -19.01 22.97
N ASP A 150 7.62 -18.64 24.25
CA ASP A 150 6.96 -17.45 24.78
C ASP A 150 7.42 -16.14 24.10
N ALA A 151 8.71 -15.98 23.86
CA ALA A 151 9.24 -14.78 23.18
C ALA A 151 8.67 -14.62 21.74
N ILE A 152 8.48 -15.72 21.03
CA ILE A 152 7.86 -15.72 19.69
C ILE A 152 6.36 -15.42 19.82
N HIS A 153 5.69 -16.10 20.76
CA HIS A 153 4.28 -15.86 21.04
C HIS A 153 3.99 -14.38 21.30
N ASP A 154 4.70 -13.79 22.26
CA ASP A 154 4.45 -12.43 22.73
C ASP A 154 4.66 -11.43 21.61
N THR A 155 5.78 -11.55 20.87
CA THR A 155 6.09 -10.68 19.73
C THR A 155 5.04 -10.77 18.62
N VAL A 156 4.69 -11.99 18.21
CA VAL A 156 3.75 -12.19 17.09
C VAL A 156 2.31 -11.85 17.49
N HIS A 157 1.95 -12.10 18.75
CA HIS A 157 0.63 -11.73 19.26
C HIS A 157 0.43 -10.22 19.32
N GLU A 158 1.46 -9.47 19.72
CA GLU A 158 1.45 -8.00 19.65
C GLU A 158 1.26 -7.52 18.21
N MET A 159 2.04 -8.06 17.26
CA MET A 159 1.87 -7.73 15.83
C MET A 159 0.47 -8.04 15.32
N ALA A 160 -0.15 -9.17 15.73
CA ALA A 160 -1.52 -9.48 15.35
C ALA A 160 -2.53 -8.42 15.83
N ARG A 161 -2.29 -7.82 16.99
CA ARG A 161 -3.12 -6.71 17.51
C ARG A 161 -2.90 -5.42 16.73
N ASP A 162 -1.68 -5.19 16.26
CA ASP A 162 -1.37 -4.05 15.40
C ASP A 162 -2.07 -4.17 14.06
N GLU A 163 -2.05 -5.35 13.41
CA GLU A 163 -2.78 -5.58 12.15
C GLU A 163 -4.30 -5.34 12.32
N ALA A 164 -4.87 -5.81 13.44
CA ALA A 164 -6.28 -5.54 13.74
C ALA A 164 -6.56 -4.04 13.91
N ARG A 165 -5.65 -3.29 14.50
CA ARG A 165 -5.74 -1.83 14.63
C ARG A 165 -5.62 -1.12 13.28
N HIS A 166 -4.67 -1.55 12.44
CA HIS A 166 -4.51 -1.05 11.08
C HIS A 166 -5.77 -1.29 10.25
N GLY A 167 -6.28 -2.53 10.25
CA GLY A 167 -7.48 -2.89 9.51
C GLY A 167 -8.70 -2.04 9.92
N LYS A 168 -8.93 -1.86 11.22
CA LYS A 168 -10.02 -1.00 11.73
C LYS A 168 -9.85 0.47 11.36
N ALA A 169 -8.62 0.99 11.37
CA ALA A 169 -8.34 2.35 10.97
C ALA A 169 -8.62 2.56 9.48
N LEU A 170 -8.13 1.65 8.63
CA LEU A 170 -8.35 1.68 7.18
C LEU A 170 -9.85 1.53 6.83
N GLU A 171 -10.58 0.62 7.51
CA GLU A 171 -12.01 0.47 7.36
C GLU A 171 -12.77 1.74 7.76
N GLY A 172 -12.36 2.38 8.86
CA GLY A 172 -12.92 3.66 9.29
C GLY A 172 -12.74 4.75 8.25
N LEU A 173 -11.56 4.85 7.63
CA LEU A 173 -11.28 5.79 6.56
C LEU A 173 -12.10 5.46 5.29
N LEU A 174 -12.16 4.19 4.90
CA LEU A 174 -12.96 3.73 3.77
C LEU A 174 -14.45 4.09 3.96
N ASN A 175 -14.99 3.84 5.14
CA ASN A 175 -16.38 4.14 5.45
C ASN A 175 -16.65 5.66 5.48
N ARG A 176 -15.72 6.43 6.06
CA ARG A 176 -15.85 7.90 6.19
C ARG A 176 -15.89 8.61 4.85
N TYR A 177 -15.04 8.21 3.91
CA TYR A 177 -14.84 8.95 2.67
C TYR A 177 -15.55 8.35 1.47
N PHE A 178 -15.78 7.04 1.45
CA PHE A 178 -16.22 6.32 0.26
C PHE A 178 -17.51 5.50 0.43
N LYS A 179 -17.98 5.28 1.68
CA LYS A 179 -19.27 4.65 1.95
C LYS A 179 -20.16 5.67 2.67
N LYS A 180 -21.20 6.15 1.99
CA LYS A 180 -22.33 6.89 2.59
C LYS A 180 -23.59 6.10 2.39
#